data_1c38cbb55c40e15bfa37680e414ffbeb
#
_entry.id   1c38cbb55c40e15bfa37680e414ffbeb
#
_cell.length_a   1.000
_cell.length_b   1.000
_cell.length_c   1.000
_cell.angle_alpha   90.00
_cell.angle_beta   90.00
_cell.angle_gamma   90.00
#
_symmetry.space_group_name_H-M   'P 1'
#
loop_
_entity.id
_entity.type
_entity.pdbx_description
1 polymer ?
#
loop_
_entity_poly.entity_id
_entity_poly.type
_entity_poly.pdbx_seq_one_letter_code
_entity_poly.pdbx_strand_id
1 'polypeptide(L)'
;MRLTLIFLAAVLTFSSCLNQNETPAAAQDASVQVSSVLPVTGTFLNLPYQDVRNKYTNPQSMDYTDPDFWTAKVDEMKKMGMEYLVLMAVANEGQSYYPSKLMPWVYNPALKSPVDAIMDAAADNGMKVFMSTGWAKDQDDNLRDPAIKGRQIEMMNELAGIYGDHPAMYGWYLPVEDCFGPVLTDYAVDAVNALTDMARDLTPDAKVLISPYGIFNSDFDDPRYEQQIMRLKVDIIAYQDEIGCVRERYPLPILRENWKKLRAIHDKTNIQMWANCESFAWEKATNDRTSALVPASFSRLLSQLAVATDGGVDRIISFMMYGIYEDPASPYQIGQPHWSNIAHQDYMAWRAGDRYWKAAEKAFLGYYGEPARESLNTDWEVRMPGYQEVSCELSEGQKLESLLVRMLMCEKDGIRTPDMLVLSYSIDGKEYRLAQTRTCPVFPNTRHDAYVDHIVFDGLEENVPDDAKFIKISYISESRTALDWLIINPEI
;
A
#
# COMPACT_ATOMS: atom_id res chain seq x y z
N MET A 1 -58.60 -6.40 29.23
CA MET A 1 -57.89 -5.13 29.32
C MET A 1 -56.63 -5.26 28.49
N ARG A 2 -56.66 -4.82 27.26
CA ARG A 2 -55.52 -4.88 26.32
C ARG A 2 -54.77 -3.55 26.44
N LEU A 3 -53.51 -3.58 26.86
CA LEU A 3 -52.59 -2.44 26.79
C LEU A 3 -51.93 -2.46 25.41
N THR A 4 -52.24 -1.44 24.61
CA THR A 4 -51.58 -1.17 23.36
C THR A 4 -50.36 -0.29 23.68
N LEU A 5 -49.16 -0.82 23.55
CA LEU A 5 -47.93 -0.01 23.58
C LEU A 5 -47.74 0.63 22.19
N ILE A 6 -47.86 1.93 22.16
CA ILE A 6 -47.46 2.76 21.02
C ILE A 6 -45.97 3.04 21.18
N PHE A 7 -45.17 2.45 20.30
CA PHE A 7 -43.75 2.87 20.13
C PHE A 7 -43.72 4.15 19.27
N LEU A 8 -43.44 5.26 19.91
CA LEU A 8 -43.10 6.50 19.25
C LEU A 8 -41.63 6.40 18.83
N ALA A 9 -41.34 6.11 17.56
CA ALA A 9 -40.00 6.23 17.01
C ALA A 9 -39.71 7.72 16.85
N ALA A 10 -38.90 8.27 17.76
CA ALA A 10 -38.35 9.61 17.59
C ALA A 10 -37.27 9.54 16.47
N VAL A 11 -37.62 10.01 15.30
CA VAL A 11 -36.66 10.28 14.23
C VAL A 11 -35.91 11.55 14.60
N LEU A 12 -34.74 11.40 15.22
CA LEU A 12 -33.79 12.50 15.38
C LEU A 12 -33.00 12.62 14.07
N THR A 13 -33.46 13.48 13.19
CA THR A 13 -32.70 13.92 12.03
C THR A 13 -31.65 14.93 12.49
N PHE A 14 -30.42 14.50 12.71
CA PHE A 14 -29.30 15.42 12.77
C PHE A 14 -28.73 15.57 11.37
N SER A 15 -28.94 16.73 10.78
CA SER A 15 -28.35 17.15 9.51
C SER A 15 -26.97 17.73 9.79
N SER A 16 -25.91 16.96 9.55
CA SER A 16 -24.55 17.49 9.52
C SER A 16 -24.12 17.74 8.08
N CYS A 17 -24.77 18.70 7.41
CA CYS A 17 -24.25 19.25 6.16
C CYS A 17 -23.28 20.39 6.52
N LEU A 18 -22.00 20.18 6.29
CA LEU A 18 -21.03 21.27 6.39
C LEU A 18 -21.15 22.15 5.14
N ASN A 19 -21.55 23.40 5.33
CA ASN A 19 -21.37 24.44 4.32
C ASN A 19 -19.87 24.70 4.17
N GLN A 20 -19.36 24.75 2.95
CA GLN A 20 -17.93 25.01 2.63
C GLN A 20 -17.35 26.30 3.24
N ASN A 21 -18.13 27.11 3.92
CA ASN A 21 -17.71 28.40 4.50
C ASN A 21 -17.16 28.30 5.94
N GLU A 22 -17.17 27.12 6.56
CA GLU A 22 -16.52 26.89 7.84
C GLU A 22 -15.44 25.81 7.72
N THR A 23 -14.38 26.14 7.02
CA THR A 23 -13.13 25.40 7.15
C THR A 23 -12.61 25.65 8.56
N PRO A 24 -12.37 24.62 9.39
CA PRO A 24 -11.56 24.82 10.57
C PRO A 24 -10.24 25.40 10.08
N ALA A 25 -9.80 26.51 10.67
CA ALA A 25 -8.51 27.10 10.37
C ALA A 25 -7.40 26.14 10.81
N ALA A 26 -7.16 25.09 10.04
CA ALA A 26 -5.89 24.39 10.03
C ALA A 26 -4.90 25.36 9.39
N ALA A 27 -3.83 25.64 10.10
CA ALA A 27 -2.75 26.49 9.62
C ALA A 27 -2.40 26.06 8.19
N GLN A 28 -2.66 26.95 7.23
CA GLN A 28 -2.16 26.81 5.87
C GLN A 28 -0.64 26.97 5.92
N ASP A 29 0.05 25.88 6.20
CA ASP A 29 1.42 25.75 5.73
C ASP A 29 1.34 25.82 4.20
N ALA A 30 2.13 26.71 3.60
CA ALA A 30 2.26 26.83 2.15
C ALA A 30 2.98 25.60 1.60
N SER A 31 2.33 24.43 1.71
CA SER A 31 2.77 23.19 1.07
C SER A 31 2.54 23.34 -0.43
N VAL A 32 3.56 23.04 -1.20
CA VAL A 32 3.46 22.86 -2.65
C VAL A 32 2.30 21.90 -2.89
N GLN A 33 1.23 22.39 -3.52
CA GLN A 33 0.07 21.55 -3.82
C GLN A 33 0.51 20.46 -4.79
N VAL A 34 0.59 19.22 -4.30
CA VAL A 34 0.93 18.06 -5.12
C VAL A 34 -0.21 17.83 -6.11
N SER A 35 0.06 17.93 -7.38
CA SER A 35 -0.96 17.87 -8.44
C SER A 35 -1.43 16.44 -8.76
N SER A 36 -0.67 15.42 -8.36
CA SER A 36 -0.99 14.01 -8.61
C SER A 36 -0.20 13.09 -7.69
N VAL A 37 -0.79 11.95 -7.36
CA VAL A 37 -0.16 10.90 -6.57
C VAL A 37 0.88 10.15 -7.40
N LEU A 38 2.05 9.89 -6.82
CA LEU A 38 3.08 9.08 -7.44
C LEU A 38 2.61 7.61 -7.55
N PRO A 39 2.75 6.99 -8.72
CA PRO A 39 2.43 5.58 -8.87
C PRO A 39 3.51 4.69 -8.26
N VAL A 40 3.14 3.43 -8.01
CA VAL A 40 4.12 2.39 -7.72
C VAL A 40 4.94 2.11 -8.98
N THR A 41 6.26 2.25 -8.89
CA THR A 41 7.17 2.07 -10.03
C THR A 41 8.15 0.92 -9.83
N GLY A 42 8.04 0.20 -8.71
CA GLY A 42 8.86 -0.98 -8.46
C GLY A 42 8.20 -1.91 -7.46
N THR A 43 8.62 -3.15 -7.47
CA THR A 43 8.10 -4.17 -6.54
C THR A 43 9.18 -5.13 -6.11
N PHE A 44 9.02 -5.65 -4.90
CA PHE A 44 9.80 -6.80 -4.46
C PHE A 44 9.31 -8.07 -5.16
N LEU A 45 10.25 -8.93 -5.49
CA LEU A 45 10.02 -10.33 -5.88
C LEU A 45 10.64 -11.22 -4.81
N ASN A 46 9.82 -12.02 -4.17
CA ASN A 46 10.25 -12.98 -3.18
C ASN A 46 10.29 -14.38 -3.78
N LEU A 47 11.45 -15.01 -3.73
CA LEU A 47 11.68 -16.40 -4.19
C LEU A 47 12.05 -17.26 -2.95
N PRO A 48 11.15 -18.09 -2.42
CA PRO A 48 9.76 -18.39 -2.80
C PRO A 48 8.76 -17.30 -2.38
N TYR A 49 7.54 -17.37 -2.94
CA TYR A 49 6.45 -16.50 -2.54
C TYR A 49 6.12 -16.65 -1.05
N GLN A 50 5.92 -15.53 -0.37
CA GLN A 50 5.70 -15.51 1.07
C GLN A 50 4.23 -15.84 1.42
N ASP A 51 3.87 -17.11 1.28
CA ASP A 51 2.63 -17.66 1.83
C ASP A 51 2.98 -18.70 2.89
N VAL A 52 3.10 -18.24 4.13
CA VAL A 52 3.58 -19.06 5.26
C VAL A 52 2.83 -20.36 5.50
N ARG A 53 1.68 -20.58 4.84
CA ARG A 53 0.88 -21.80 5.00
C ARG A 53 0.42 -22.44 3.70
N ASN A 54 0.87 -21.96 2.57
CA ASN A 54 0.34 -22.36 1.26
C ASN A 54 -1.20 -22.28 1.18
N LYS A 55 -1.78 -21.34 1.94
CA LYS A 55 -3.23 -21.28 2.08
C LYS A 55 -3.89 -20.60 0.88
N TYR A 56 -3.20 -19.61 0.34
CA TYR A 56 -3.67 -18.81 -0.79
C TYR A 56 -2.81 -18.96 -2.02
N THR A 57 -1.64 -19.57 -1.85
CA THR A 57 -0.81 -19.93 -2.98
C THR A 57 -1.51 -21.03 -3.78
N ASN A 58 -1.70 -20.78 -5.06
CA ASN A 58 -2.21 -21.80 -5.97
C ASN A 58 -1.07 -22.71 -6.44
N PRO A 59 -0.87 -23.90 -5.86
CA PRO A 59 0.27 -24.75 -6.19
C PRO A 59 0.23 -25.28 -7.63
N GLN A 60 -0.93 -25.23 -8.30
CA GLN A 60 -1.05 -25.60 -9.72
C GLN A 60 -0.56 -24.51 -10.66
N SER A 61 -0.55 -23.27 -10.21
CA SER A 61 -0.08 -22.12 -10.99
C SER A 61 1.32 -21.66 -10.60
N MET A 62 1.93 -22.31 -9.63
CA MET A 62 3.19 -21.87 -9.05
C MET A 62 4.23 -22.98 -9.10
N ASP A 63 5.12 -22.89 -10.08
CA ASP A 63 6.37 -23.62 -10.09
C ASP A 63 7.53 -22.62 -10.10
N TYR A 64 8.11 -22.37 -8.94
CA TYR A 64 9.28 -21.48 -8.80
C TYR A 64 10.50 -21.94 -9.59
N THR A 65 10.49 -23.16 -10.10
CA THR A 65 11.58 -23.72 -10.90
C THR A 65 11.34 -23.58 -12.40
N ASP A 66 10.15 -23.15 -12.81
CA ASP A 66 9.79 -22.91 -14.20
C ASP A 66 10.25 -21.50 -14.66
N PRO A 67 11.16 -21.38 -15.62
CA PRO A 67 11.59 -20.09 -16.14
C PRO A 67 10.46 -19.31 -16.84
N ASP A 68 9.48 -19.99 -17.44
CA ASP A 68 8.37 -19.34 -18.13
C ASP A 68 7.44 -18.63 -17.13
N PHE A 69 7.29 -19.19 -15.93
CA PHE A 69 6.58 -18.55 -14.83
C PHE A 69 7.20 -17.18 -14.49
N TRP A 70 8.52 -17.12 -14.31
CA TRP A 70 9.20 -15.88 -13.95
C TRP A 70 9.19 -14.85 -15.07
N THR A 71 9.35 -15.29 -16.30
CA THR A 71 9.24 -14.42 -17.49
C THR A 71 7.86 -13.78 -17.53
N ALA A 72 6.80 -14.57 -17.37
CA ALA A 72 5.42 -14.04 -17.36
C ALA A 72 5.18 -13.06 -16.21
N LYS A 73 5.69 -13.34 -15.01
CA LYS A 73 5.53 -12.43 -13.86
C LYS A 73 6.26 -11.10 -14.04
N VAL A 74 7.45 -11.11 -14.65
CA VAL A 74 8.17 -9.87 -14.99
C VAL A 74 7.41 -9.08 -16.05
N ASP A 75 6.86 -9.73 -17.07
CA ASP A 75 6.04 -9.10 -18.10
C ASP A 75 4.77 -8.45 -17.51
N GLU A 76 4.12 -9.11 -16.56
CA GLU A 76 2.96 -8.58 -15.83
C GLU A 76 3.34 -7.33 -15.05
N MET A 77 4.44 -7.35 -14.31
CA MET A 77 4.92 -6.17 -13.56
C MET A 77 5.23 -5.02 -14.51
N LYS A 78 5.82 -5.29 -15.67
CA LYS A 78 6.05 -4.27 -16.71
C LYS A 78 4.75 -3.65 -17.20
N LYS A 79 3.72 -4.45 -17.50
CA LYS A 79 2.40 -3.96 -17.92
C LYS A 79 1.75 -3.08 -16.86
N MET A 80 1.97 -3.37 -15.58
CA MET A 80 1.52 -2.53 -14.48
C MET A 80 2.30 -1.20 -14.36
N GLY A 81 3.37 -1.01 -15.14
CA GLY A 81 4.19 0.20 -15.15
C GLY A 81 5.37 0.17 -14.20
N MET A 82 5.80 -1.02 -13.76
CA MET A 82 7.01 -1.14 -12.95
C MET A 82 8.26 -0.89 -13.80
N GLU A 83 9.21 -0.16 -13.24
CA GLU A 83 10.53 0.12 -13.80
C GLU A 83 11.61 -0.66 -13.04
N TYR A 84 11.34 -0.99 -11.77
CA TYR A 84 12.28 -1.61 -10.85
C TYR A 84 11.75 -2.93 -10.31
N LEU A 85 12.63 -3.90 -10.24
CA LEU A 85 12.42 -5.15 -9.49
C LEU A 85 13.46 -5.23 -8.39
N VAL A 86 13.02 -5.57 -7.18
CA VAL A 86 13.91 -5.81 -6.04
C VAL A 86 13.83 -7.29 -5.70
N LEU A 87 14.88 -8.04 -5.97
CA LEU A 87 14.95 -9.44 -5.57
C LEU A 87 15.19 -9.49 -4.07
N MET A 88 14.18 -9.89 -3.31
CA MET A 88 14.29 -9.93 -1.85
C MET A 88 15.29 -10.98 -1.39
N ALA A 89 15.25 -12.16 -2.03
CA ALA A 89 16.16 -13.26 -1.76
C ALA A 89 16.41 -14.09 -3.02
N VAL A 90 17.66 -14.31 -3.36
CA VAL A 90 18.06 -15.23 -4.43
C VAL A 90 18.58 -16.56 -3.89
N ALA A 91 18.64 -16.65 -2.56
CA ALA A 91 18.92 -17.88 -1.82
C ALA A 91 18.15 -17.85 -0.49
N ASN A 92 17.70 -19.01 -0.05
CA ASN A 92 16.99 -19.20 1.20
C ASN A 92 17.17 -20.62 1.71
N GLU A 93 17.20 -20.82 3.02
CA GLU A 93 17.33 -22.14 3.68
C GLU A 93 18.49 -23.01 3.12
N GLY A 94 19.60 -22.37 2.79
CA GLY A 94 20.80 -23.02 2.25
C GLY A 94 20.66 -23.54 0.81
N GLN A 95 19.67 -23.05 0.06
CA GLN A 95 19.44 -23.36 -1.35
C GLN A 95 19.41 -22.10 -2.20
N SER A 96 19.82 -22.19 -3.47
CA SER A 96 19.87 -21.06 -4.39
C SER A 96 18.88 -21.19 -5.54
N TYR A 97 18.42 -20.04 -6.03
CA TYR A 97 17.58 -19.86 -7.21
C TYR A 97 18.39 -19.39 -8.43
N TYR A 98 19.72 -19.41 -8.33
CA TYR A 98 20.70 -19.08 -9.36
C TYR A 98 21.80 -20.16 -9.41
N PRO A 99 22.64 -20.24 -10.47
CA PRO A 99 23.65 -21.30 -10.61
C PRO A 99 24.84 -21.11 -9.65
N SER A 100 24.59 -21.22 -8.35
CA SER A 100 25.58 -21.06 -7.29
C SER A 100 26.57 -22.22 -7.24
N LYS A 101 27.81 -21.90 -6.89
CA LYS A 101 28.85 -22.88 -6.50
C LYS A 101 28.93 -23.05 -4.99
N LEU A 102 28.26 -22.20 -4.24
CA LEU A 102 28.31 -22.14 -2.77
C LEU A 102 27.27 -23.03 -2.10
N MET A 103 26.17 -23.33 -2.81
CA MET A 103 25.03 -24.07 -2.27
C MET A 103 24.24 -24.81 -3.34
N PRO A 104 23.44 -25.84 -2.96
CA PRO A 104 22.58 -26.58 -3.88
C PRO A 104 21.53 -25.69 -4.54
N TRP A 105 21.09 -26.09 -5.73
CA TRP A 105 20.06 -25.40 -6.49
C TRP A 105 18.69 -26.00 -6.23
N VAL A 106 17.65 -25.16 -6.15
CA VAL A 106 16.25 -25.61 -6.01
C VAL A 106 15.61 -26.00 -7.34
N TYR A 107 16.22 -25.67 -8.46
CA TYR A 107 15.67 -25.86 -9.81
C TYR A 107 16.40 -26.95 -10.58
N ASN A 108 15.77 -27.42 -11.68
CA ASN A 108 16.39 -28.42 -12.59
C ASN A 108 17.55 -27.76 -13.35
N PRO A 109 18.80 -28.27 -13.22
CA PRO A 109 19.95 -27.67 -13.89
C PRO A 109 19.93 -27.79 -15.42
N ALA A 110 18.99 -28.54 -15.99
CA ALA A 110 18.76 -28.58 -17.45
C ALA A 110 17.91 -27.40 -17.95
N LEU A 111 17.31 -26.62 -17.04
CA LEU A 111 16.52 -25.43 -17.33
C LEU A 111 17.30 -24.16 -16.95
N LYS A 112 16.83 -23.01 -17.45
CA LYS A 112 17.28 -21.71 -17.00
C LYS A 112 16.93 -21.54 -15.52
N SER A 113 17.81 -20.93 -14.73
CA SER A 113 17.49 -20.66 -13.34
C SER A 113 16.40 -19.60 -13.19
N PRO A 114 15.64 -19.58 -12.08
CA PRO A 114 14.68 -18.54 -11.80
C PRO A 114 15.28 -17.12 -11.88
N VAL A 115 16.46 -16.90 -11.32
CA VAL A 115 17.12 -15.60 -11.37
C VAL A 115 17.55 -15.23 -12.79
N ASP A 116 18.09 -16.19 -13.58
CA ASP A 116 18.40 -15.94 -15.00
C ASP A 116 17.15 -15.54 -15.79
N ALA A 117 16.01 -16.24 -15.54
CA ALA A 117 14.75 -15.92 -16.22
C ALA A 117 14.24 -14.51 -15.87
N ILE A 118 14.32 -14.12 -14.60
CA ILE A 118 13.95 -12.77 -14.16
C ILE A 118 14.88 -11.72 -14.77
N MET A 119 16.18 -11.93 -14.74
CA MET A 119 17.15 -10.98 -15.25
C MET A 119 17.00 -10.76 -16.76
N ASP A 120 16.88 -11.84 -17.53
CA ASP A 120 16.68 -11.75 -18.99
C ASP A 120 15.36 -11.07 -19.32
N ALA A 121 14.25 -11.47 -18.69
CA ALA A 121 12.94 -10.84 -18.92
C ALA A 121 12.95 -9.34 -18.52
N ALA A 122 13.65 -9.00 -17.44
CA ALA A 122 13.81 -7.59 -17.03
C ALA A 122 14.61 -6.81 -18.08
N ALA A 123 15.68 -7.37 -18.64
CA ALA A 123 16.47 -6.74 -19.71
C ALA A 123 15.62 -6.53 -20.97
N ASP A 124 14.88 -7.54 -21.40
CA ASP A 124 14.00 -7.49 -22.58
C ASP A 124 12.91 -6.42 -22.43
N ASN A 125 12.44 -6.19 -21.21
CA ASN A 125 11.46 -5.16 -20.86
C ASN A 125 12.06 -3.80 -20.51
N GLY A 126 13.40 -3.64 -20.53
CA GLY A 126 14.09 -2.41 -20.14
C GLY A 126 13.88 -2.04 -18.67
N MET A 127 13.67 -3.05 -17.82
CA MET A 127 13.51 -2.89 -16.37
C MET A 127 14.87 -2.98 -15.66
N LYS A 128 14.93 -2.45 -14.47
CA LYS A 128 16.11 -2.37 -13.61
C LYS A 128 15.96 -3.31 -12.42
N VAL A 129 16.98 -4.11 -12.15
CA VAL A 129 16.97 -5.08 -11.07
C VAL A 129 17.95 -4.68 -9.97
N PHE A 130 17.45 -4.63 -8.74
CA PHE A 130 18.28 -4.65 -7.53
C PHE A 130 18.48 -6.11 -7.11
N MET A 131 19.71 -6.58 -7.22
CA MET A 131 20.13 -7.90 -6.80
C MET A 131 20.27 -7.96 -5.28
N SER A 132 19.86 -9.06 -4.66
CA SER A 132 20.08 -9.31 -3.25
C SER A 132 20.73 -10.68 -3.06
N THR A 133 21.52 -10.81 -2.03
CA THR A 133 22.00 -12.12 -1.59
C THR A 133 20.88 -12.96 -0.96
N GLY A 134 19.87 -12.28 -0.39
CA GLY A 134 18.92 -12.94 0.49
C GLY A 134 19.58 -13.38 1.80
N TRP A 135 19.03 -14.41 2.39
CA TRP A 135 19.56 -14.97 3.64
C TRP A 135 20.29 -16.26 3.39
N ALA A 136 21.51 -16.35 3.86
CA ALA A 136 22.34 -17.53 3.69
C ALA A 136 21.75 -18.77 4.37
N LYS A 137 20.98 -18.58 5.43
CA LYS A 137 20.33 -19.60 6.21
C LYS A 137 18.82 -19.34 6.33
N ASP A 138 18.41 -18.28 7.00
CA ASP A 138 17.02 -17.89 7.16
C ASP A 138 16.88 -16.37 7.37
N GLN A 139 15.64 -15.88 7.42
CA GLN A 139 15.33 -14.45 7.55
C GLN A 139 15.86 -13.82 8.84
N ASP A 140 16.13 -14.63 9.87
CA ASP A 140 16.67 -14.17 11.15
C ASP A 140 18.21 -14.16 11.17
N ASP A 141 18.86 -14.33 10.01
CA ASP A 141 20.32 -14.29 9.87
C ASP A 141 20.90 -13.00 10.45
N ASN A 142 21.82 -13.16 11.41
CA ASN A 142 22.42 -12.05 12.11
C ASN A 142 23.80 -11.72 11.55
N LEU A 143 23.94 -10.59 10.87
CA LEU A 143 25.21 -10.13 10.30
C LEU A 143 26.30 -9.80 11.35
N ARG A 144 25.97 -9.83 12.65
CA ARG A 144 26.97 -9.80 13.72
C ARG A 144 27.75 -11.11 13.83
N ASP A 145 27.18 -12.21 13.33
CA ASP A 145 27.92 -13.46 13.21
C ASP A 145 28.91 -13.37 12.04
N PRO A 146 30.23 -13.49 12.31
CA PRO A 146 31.25 -13.41 11.26
C PRO A 146 31.06 -14.47 10.16
N ALA A 147 30.52 -15.64 10.49
CA ALA A 147 30.28 -16.70 9.52
C ALA A 147 29.13 -16.34 8.55
N ILE A 148 28.05 -15.78 9.08
CA ILE A 148 26.93 -15.29 8.27
C ILE A 148 27.39 -14.14 7.38
N LYS A 149 28.07 -13.15 7.95
CA LYS A 149 28.63 -12.02 7.18
C LYS A 149 29.62 -12.49 6.11
N GLY A 150 30.48 -13.44 6.45
CA GLY A 150 31.42 -14.04 5.49
C GLY A 150 30.69 -14.71 4.33
N ARG A 151 29.64 -15.48 4.60
CA ARG A 151 28.80 -16.11 3.56
C ARG A 151 28.11 -15.08 2.68
N GLN A 152 27.61 -14.01 3.26
CA GLN A 152 27.00 -12.88 2.52
C GLN A 152 28.01 -12.30 1.51
N ILE A 153 29.23 -12.06 1.93
CA ILE A 153 30.30 -11.53 1.08
C ILE A 153 30.67 -12.53 -0.04
N GLU A 154 30.75 -13.83 0.26
CA GLU A 154 31.00 -14.87 -0.75
C GLU A 154 29.90 -14.88 -1.80
N MET A 155 28.63 -14.77 -1.39
CA MET A 155 27.47 -14.71 -2.30
C MET A 155 27.48 -13.44 -3.17
N MET A 156 27.81 -12.27 -2.59
CA MET A 156 27.94 -11.03 -3.39
C MET A 156 29.03 -11.15 -4.46
N ASN A 157 30.20 -11.74 -4.14
CA ASN A 157 31.25 -12.00 -5.13
C ASN A 157 30.78 -12.94 -6.24
N GLU A 158 30.09 -14.00 -5.91
CA GLU A 158 29.56 -14.96 -6.89
C GLU A 158 28.51 -14.32 -7.80
N LEU A 159 27.53 -13.60 -7.23
CA LEU A 159 26.48 -12.91 -7.98
C LEU A 159 27.04 -11.80 -8.87
N ALA A 160 28.01 -11.03 -8.40
CA ALA A 160 28.70 -10.04 -9.21
C ALA A 160 29.44 -10.66 -10.40
N GLY A 161 30.07 -11.83 -10.18
CA GLY A 161 30.72 -12.58 -11.26
C GLY A 161 29.77 -13.17 -12.30
N ILE A 162 28.50 -13.41 -11.94
CA ILE A 162 27.48 -13.94 -12.85
C ILE A 162 26.67 -12.82 -13.50
N TYR A 163 26.21 -11.84 -12.72
CA TYR A 163 25.22 -10.84 -13.13
C TYR A 163 25.75 -9.41 -13.18
N GLY A 164 26.98 -9.14 -12.73
CA GLY A 164 27.50 -7.76 -12.60
C GLY A 164 27.45 -6.95 -13.90
N ASP A 165 27.71 -7.61 -15.03
CA ASP A 165 27.66 -7.01 -16.37
C ASP A 165 26.30 -7.20 -17.09
N HIS A 166 25.30 -7.78 -16.41
CA HIS A 166 24.00 -8.07 -17.02
C HIS A 166 23.24 -6.76 -17.30
N PRO A 167 22.60 -6.58 -18.48
CA PRO A 167 21.93 -5.30 -18.84
C PRO A 167 20.85 -4.85 -17.85
N ALA A 168 20.17 -5.78 -17.17
CA ALA A 168 19.17 -5.47 -16.15
C ALA A 168 19.79 -5.15 -14.77
N MET A 169 21.07 -5.46 -14.53
CA MET A 169 21.72 -5.21 -13.25
C MET A 169 21.81 -3.70 -13.00
N TYR A 170 21.04 -3.19 -12.06
CA TYR A 170 21.01 -1.78 -11.71
C TYR A 170 21.66 -1.49 -10.38
N GLY A 171 21.53 -2.42 -9.45
CA GLY A 171 22.03 -2.19 -8.11
C GLY A 171 21.92 -3.38 -7.19
N TRP A 172 22.28 -3.15 -5.94
CA TRP A 172 22.20 -4.09 -4.85
C TRP A 172 21.10 -3.69 -3.87
N TYR A 173 20.27 -4.63 -3.48
CA TYR A 173 19.46 -4.55 -2.28
C TYR A 173 20.20 -5.24 -1.16
N LEU A 174 20.53 -4.51 -0.12
CA LEU A 174 21.14 -5.08 1.07
C LEU A 174 20.03 -5.51 2.04
N PRO A 175 19.84 -6.81 2.29
CA PRO A 175 18.74 -7.32 3.10
C PRO A 175 19.02 -7.13 4.62
N VAL A 176 19.45 -5.93 5.00
CA VAL A 176 19.64 -5.53 6.40
C VAL A 176 18.33 -4.90 6.84
N GLU A 177 17.43 -5.74 7.30
CA GLU A 177 16.17 -5.28 7.90
C GLU A 177 16.41 -4.98 9.38
N ASP A 178 16.95 -3.82 9.70
CA ASP A 178 17.06 -3.38 11.09
C ASP A 178 15.92 -2.44 11.45
N CYS A 179 15.48 -2.52 12.70
CA CYS A 179 14.48 -1.64 13.26
C CYS A 179 15.11 -0.32 13.66
N PHE A 180 14.53 0.77 13.21
CA PHE A 180 14.99 2.11 13.53
C PHE A 180 14.56 2.65 14.90
N GLY A 181 14.20 1.85 15.83
CA GLY A 181 13.61 2.39 17.04
C GLY A 181 14.58 2.56 18.22
N PRO A 182 14.73 3.74 18.79
CA PRO A 182 14.29 5.08 18.34
C PRO A 182 15.23 5.71 17.31
N VAL A 183 16.45 5.21 17.18
CA VAL A 183 17.48 5.55 16.19
C VAL A 183 18.11 4.26 15.68
N LEU A 184 18.77 4.31 14.53
CA LEU A 184 19.55 3.18 14.01
C LEU A 184 20.58 2.75 15.03
N THR A 185 20.90 1.46 15.09
CA THR A 185 22.08 1.05 15.83
C THR A 185 23.35 1.42 15.05
N ASP A 186 24.41 1.86 15.73
CA ASP A 186 25.69 2.12 15.06
C ASP A 186 26.19 0.88 14.32
N TYR A 187 25.89 -0.29 14.87
CA TYR A 187 26.19 -1.55 14.20
C TYR A 187 25.51 -1.69 12.83
N ALA A 188 24.23 -1.35 12.72
CA ALA A 188 23.50 -1.41 11.45
C ALA A 188 24.12 -0.45 10.42
N VAL A 189 24.44 0.77 10.82
CA VAL A 189 25.12 1.76 9.97
C VAL A 189 26.46 1.22 9.48
N ASP A 190 27.28 0.66 10.36
CA ASP A 190 28.60 0.14 10.01
C ASP A 190 28.51 -1.11 9.11
N ALA A 191 27.55 -2.01 9.37
CA ALA A 191 27.30 -3.20 8.55
C ALA A 191 26.83 -2.83 7.14
N VAL A 192 25.87 -1.91 7.03
CA VAL A 192 25.37 -1.40 5.74
C VAL A 192 26.51 -0.74 4.97
N ASN A 193 27.32 0.11 5.61
CA ASN A 193 28.42 0.77 4.95
C ASN A 193 29.50 -0.21 4.46
N ALA A 194 29.82 -1.24 5.23
CA ALA A 194 30.78 -2.26 4.82
C ALA A 194 30.29 -3.06 3.60
N LEU A 195 29.00 -3.43 3.56
CA LEU A 195 28.40 -4.09 2.40
C LEU A 195 28.25 -3.14 1.20
N THR A 196 28.02 -1.86 1.44
CA THR A 196 27.99 -0.84 0.37
C THR A 196 29.37 -0.66 -0.27
N ASP A 197 30.43 -0.59 0.53
CA ASP A 197 31.80 -0.52 0.02
C ASP A 197 32.12 -1.76 -0.84
N MET A 198 31.74 -2.95 -0.38
CA MET A 198 31.88 -4.20 -1.14
C MET A 198 31.09 -4.17 -2.47
N ALA A 199 29.84 -3.71 -2.44
CA ALA A 199 29.02 -3.59 -3.65
C ALA A 199 29.71 -2.69 -4.70
N ARG A 200 30.29 -1.58 -4.28
CA ARG A 200 31.01 -0.64 -5.15
C ARG A 200 32.34 -1.19 -5.66
N ASP A 201 33.03 -1.97 -4.86
CA ASP A 201 34.26 -2.64 -5.31
C ASP A 201 33.97 -3.68 -6.39
N LEU A 202 32.83 -4.39 -6.29
CA LEU A 202 32.41 -5.43 -7.23
C LEU A 202 31.75 -4.88 -8.50
N THR A 203 30.91 -3.84 -8.34
CA THR A 203 30.11 -3.23 -9.41
C THR A 203 30.06 -1.72 -9.20
N PRO A 204 31.09 -0.95 -9.65
CA PRO A 204 31.28 0.45 -9.28
C PRO A 204 30.11 1.39 -9.63
N ASP A 205 29.39 1.10 -10.70
CA ASP A 205 28.27 1.92 -11.20
C ASP A 205 26.92 1.52 -10.59
N ALA A 206 26.86 0.40 -9.86
CA ALA A 206 25.62 -0.11 -9.30
C ALA A 206 25.14 0.74 -8.11
N LYS A 207 23.83 0.95 -8.05
CA LYS A 207 23.19 1.63 -6.93
C LYS A 207 23.01 0.71 -5.74
N VAL A 208 23.00 1.27 -4.54
CA VAL A 208 22.78 0.51 -3.30
C VAL A 208 21.50 0.97 -2.62
N LEU A 209 20.60 0.04 -2.37
CA LEU A 209 19.30 0.23 -1.74
C LEU A 209 19.19 -0.55 -0.44
N ILE A 210 18.62 0.08 0.59
CA ILE A 210 18.13 -0.58 1.80
C ILE A 210 16.65 -0.29 1.99
N SER A 211 15.92 -1.19 2.67
CA SER A 211 14.49 -1.04 2.95
C SER A 211 14.19 -1.35 4.42
N PRO A 212 14.50 -0.41 5.31
CA PRO A 212 14.33 -0.60 6.74
C PRO A 212 12.89 -0.48 7.19
N TYR A 213 12.55 -1.10 8.33
CA TYR A 213 11.26 -1.01 9.01
C TYR A 213 11.34 -0.18 10.30
N GLY A 214 10.21 0.03 10.98
CA GLY A 214 10.16 0.73 12.27
C GLY A 214 9.86 2.22 12.15
N ILE A 215 9.27 2.67 11.05
CA ILE A 215 8.94 4.09 10.82
C ILE A 215 8.08 4.70 11.93
N PHE A 216 7.24 3.90 12.60
CA PHE A 216 6.40 4.34 13.73
C PHE A 216 7.12 4.30 15.08
N ASN A 217 8.27 3.65 15.15
CA ASN A 217 9.08 3.52 16.37
C ASN A 217 10.29 4.46 16.39
N SER A 218 10.52 5.15 15.27
CA SER A 218 11.66 6.05 15.10
C SER A 218 11.39 7.41 15.73
N ASP A 219 12.43 8.00 16.30
CA ASP A 219 12.43 9.40 16.75
C ASP A 219 13.23 10.25 15.76
N PHE A 220 12.53 10.78 14.75
CA PHE A 220 13.15 11.61 13.71
C PHE A 220 13.54 13.00 14.21
N ASP A 221 13.13 13.40 15.42
CA ASP A 221 13.55 14.64 16.08
C ASP A 221 14.84 14.45 16.87
N ASP A 222 15.28 13.21 17.11
CA ASP A 222 16.57 12.92 17.75
C ASP A 222 17.71 13.23 16.76
N PRO A 223 18.63 14.17 17.13
CA PRO A 223 19.71 14.58 16.23
C PRO A 223 20.68 13.43 15.86
N ARG A 224 20.68 12.34 16.63
CA ARG A 224 21.49 11.16 16.30
C ARG A 224 20.95 10.48 15.04
N TYR A 225 19.63 10.50 14.82
CA TYR A 225 19.03 9.91 13.63
C TYR A 225 19.55 10.56 12.35
N GLU A 226 19.49 11.90 12.28
CA GLU A 226 20.06 12.66 11.16
C GLU A 226 21.55 12.37 10.96
N GLN A 227 22.33 12.37 12.03
CA GLN A 227 23.75 12.07 11.95
C GLN A 227 24.04 10.67 11.41
N GLN A 228 23.22 9.68 11.76
CA GLN A 228 23.35 8.32 11.28
C GLN A 228 22.99 8.20 9.79
N ILE A 229 21.89 8.82 9.35
CA ILE A 229 21.55 8.88 7.92
C ILE A 229 22.68 9.55 7.12
N MET A 230 23.25 10.64 7.59
CA MET A 230 24.37 11.31 6.93
C MET A 230 25.65 10.46 6.85
N ARG A 231 25.81 9.46 7.71
CA ARG A 231 26.94 8.51 7.69
C ARG A 231 26.73 7.36 6.71
N LEU A 232 25.50 7.08 6.30
CA LEU A 232 25.21 6.01 5.36
C LEU A 232 25.78 6.33 3.98
N LYS A 233 26.33 5.29 3.34
CA LYS A 233 26.96 5.39 2.00
C LYS A 233 26.03 4.90 0.88
N VAL A 234 24.82 4.47 1.20
CA VAL A 234 23.84 3.97 0.24
C VAL A 234 23.35 5.08 -0.69
N ASP A 235 22.79 4.71 -1.84
CA ASP A 235 22.20 5.66 -2.78
C ASP A 235 20.71 5.88 -2.50
N ILE A 236 20.01 4.88 -1.94
CA ILE A 236 18.56 4.86 -1.79
C ILE A 236 18.17 4.23 -0.44
N ILE A 237 17.25 4.87 0.25
CA ILE A 237 16.53 4.27 1.39
C ILE A 237 15.06 4.22 1.03
N ALA A 238 14.51 3.01 0.92
CA ALA A 238 13.10 2.75 0.67
C ALA A 238 12.44 2.34 2.00
N TYR A 239 11.95 3.30 2.76
CA TYR A 239 11.33 3.04 4.07
C TYR A 239 10.05 2.26 3.92
N GLN A 240 9.90 1.18 4.71
CA GLN A 240 8.65 0.44 4.80
C GLN A 240 7.60 1.30 5.52
N ASP A 241 6.43 1.45 4.92
CA ASP A 241 5.33 2.22 5.52
C ASP A 241 4.60 1.45 6.62
N GLU A 242 4.85 0.15 6.73
CA GLU A 242 4.32 -0.78 7.73
C GLU A 242 2.78 -0.84 7.82
N ILE A 243 2.07 -0.24 6.88
CA ILE A 243 0.60 -0.24 6.91
C ILE A 243 0.05 -1.66 6.74
N GLY A 244 0.70 -2.50 5.94
CA GLY A 244 0.37 -3.92 5.83
C GLY A 244 0.70 -4.72 7.08
N CYS A 245 1.76 -4.35 7.81
CA CYS A 245 2.24 -5.02 9.02
C CYS A 245 1.60 -4.51 10.31
N VAL A 246 1.17 -3.25 10.36
CA VAL A 246 0.51 -2.69 11.55
C VAL A 246 -0.82 -3.40 11.77
N ARG A 247 -1.09 -3.82 13.00
CA ARG A 247 -2.14 -4.80 13.29
C ARG A 247 -3.30 -4.26 14.09
N GLU A 248 -3.22 -3.04 14.60
CA GLU A 248 -4.24 -2.49 15.50
C GLU A 248 -4.82 -1.16 15.03
N ARG A 249 -4.19 -0.47 14.09
CA ARG A 249 -4.62 0.85 13.63
C ARG A 249 -4.04 1.22 12.25
N TYR A 250 -4.64 2.20 11.63
CA TYR A 250 -4.22 2.79 10.37
C TYR A 250 -3.69 4.21 10.60
N PRO A 251 -2.40 4.38 10.93
CA PRO A 251 -1.85 5.64 11.44
C PRO A 251 -1.39 6.60 10.34
N LEU A 252 -2.19 6.84 9.31
CA LEU A 252 -1.85 7.72 8.19
C LEU A 252 -1.38 9.13 8.58
N PRO A 253 -2.01 9.83 9.53
CA PRO A 253 -1.54 11.16 9.93
C PRO A 253 -0.13 11.12 10.54
N ILE A 254 0.16 10.09 11.33
CA ILE A 254 1.51 9.91 11.91
C ILE A 254 2.51 9.60 10.81
N LEU A 255 2.14 8.72 9.88
CA LEU A 255 2.97 8.36 8.73
C LEU A 255 3.30 9.58 7.87
N ARG A 256 2.30 10.44 7.60
CA ARG A 256 2.48 11.69 6.87
C ARG A 256 3.54 12.60 7.52
N GLU A 257 3.42 12.83 8.83
CA GLU A 257 4.39 13.65 9.56
C GLU A 257 5.80 13.00 9.57
N ASN A 258 5.86 11.68 9.69
CA ASN A 258 7.13 10.97 9.62
C ASN A 258 7.79 11.12 8.24
N TRP A 259 7.03 11.03 7.14
CA TRP A 259 7.57 11.29 5.79
C TRP A 259 8.13 12.71 5.66
N LYS A 260 7.44 13.73 6.19
CA LYS A 260 7.91 15.13 6.14
C LYS A 260 9.20 15.31 6.95
N LYS A 261 9.30 14.70 8.13
CA LYS A 261 10.53 14.74 8.94
C LYS A 261 11.70 14.06 8.22
N LEU A 262 11.43 12.89 7.64
CA LEU A 262 12.44 12.18 6.83
C LEU A 262 12.87 13.01 5.62
N ARG A 263 11.93 13.66 4.91
CA ARG A 263 12.26 14.54 3.79
C ARG A 263 13.23 15.67 4.22
N ALA A 264 12.98 16.30 5.34
CA ALA A 264 13.85 17.35 5.87
C ALA A 264 15.27 16.84 6.20
N ILE A 265 15.42 15.57 6.59
CA ILE A 265 16.72 14.93 6.79
C ILE A 265 17.39 14.64 5.44
N HIS A 266 16.64 14.03 4.51
CA HIS A 266 17.15 13.64 3.20
C HIS A 266 17.56 14.83 2.34
N ASP A 267 16.92 15.99 2.49
CA ASP A 267 17.31 17.24 1.81
C ASP A 267 18.74 17.70 2.16
N LYS A 268 19.32 17.19 3.23
CA LYS A 268 20.69 17.44 3.65
C LYS A 268 21.70 16.38 3.14
N THR A 269 21.23 15.40 2.38
CA THR A 269 22.03 14.29 1.87
C THR A 269 21.90 14.15 0.36
N ASN A 270 22.70 13.24 -0.24
CA ASN A 270 22.52 12.81 -1.62
C ASN A 270 21.76 11.47 -1.73
N ILE A 271 21.19 10.98 -0.62
CA ILE A 271 20.49 9.71 -0.55
C ILE A 271 19.02 9.95 -0.97
N GLN A 272 18.55 9.21 -1.96
CA GLN A 272 17.15 9.28 -2.37
C GLN A 272 16.23 8.67 -1.29
N MET A 273 15.12 9.34 -1.05
CA MET A 273 14.08 8.87 -0.13
C MET A 273 12.95 8.21 -0.90
N TRP A 274 12.90 6.90 -0.88
CA TRP A 274 11.80 6.14 -1.47
C TRP A 274 10.83 5.66 -0.39
N ALA A 275 9.57 5.41 -0.77
CA ALA A 275 8.63 4.66 0.04
C ALA A 275 8.55 3.21 -0.45
N ASN A 276 8.50 2.26 0.48
CA ASN A 276 8.11 0.89 0.24
C ASN A 276 6.71 0.70 0.84
N CYS A 277 5.68 0.88 0.00
CA CYS A 277 4.29 0.79 0.44
C CYS A 277 3.82 -0.67 0.45
N GLU A 278 3.31 -1.13 1.59
CA GLU A 278 2.80 -2.48 1.74
C GLU A 278 1.39 -2.61 1.16
N SER A 279 1.26 -3.38 0.07
CA SER A 279 -0.01 -3.58 -0.65
C SER A 279 -0.87 -4.70 -0.08
N PHE A 280 -0.34 -5.46 0.87
CA PHE A 280 -1.02 -6.58 1.51
C PHE A 280 -1.68 -6.19 2.84
N ALA A 281 -2.51 -7.08 3.34
CA ALA A 281 -2.96 -7.12 4.73
C ALA A 281 -2.75 -8.54 5.28
N TRP A 282 -2.73 -8.68 6.59
CA TRP A 282 -2.78 -10.01 7.21
C TRP A 282 -4.23 -10.52 7.19
N GLU A 283 -4.43 -11.80 6.86
CA GLU A 283 -5.76 -12.42 6.95
C GLU A 283 -6.32 -12.39 8.37
N LYS A 284 -5.46 -12.55 9.35
CA LYS A 284 -5.84 -12.52 10.77
C LYS A 284 -5.23 -11.32 11.46
N ALA A 285 -6.01 -10.71 12.30
CA ALA A 285 -5.66 -9.53 13.09
C ALA A 285 -4.72 -9.80 14.27
N THR A 286 -3.87 -10.77 14.24
CA THR A 286 -3.00 -11.14 15.34
C THR A 286 -1.54 -11.11 14.91
N ASN A 287 -0.63 -11.06 15.92
CA ASN A 287 0.79 -11.32 15.72
C ASN A 287 1.11 -12.76 15.26
N ASP A 288 0.11 -13.46 14.74
CA ASP A 288 0.27 -14.80 14.23
C ASP A 288 0.97 -14.75 12.87
N ARG A 289 2.30 -14.95 12.87
CA ARG A 289 3.12 -15.11 11.66
C ARG A 289 2.65 -16.25 10.75
N THR A 290 1.68 -17.04 11.22
CA THR A 290 1.02 -18.10 10.47
C THR A 290 -0.21 -17.62 9.69
N SER A 291 -0.55 -16.33 9.78
CA SER A 291 -1.58 -15.71 8.98
C SER A 291 -1.05 -15.45 7.56
N ALA A 292 -1.85 -15.76 6.56
CA ALA A 292 -1.48 -15.47 5.17
C ALA A 292 -1.50 -13.96 4.88
N LEU A 293 -0.72 -13.55 3.89
CA LEU A 293 -0.84 -12.23 3.28
C LEU A 293 -2.00 -12.28 2.29
N VAL A 294 -2.90 -11.30 2.38
CA VAL A 294 -4.07 -11.15 1.51
C VAL A 294 -4.04 -9.78 0.83
N PRO A 295 -4.63 -9.62 -0.36
CA PRO A 295 -4.70 -8.33 -1.01
C PRO A 295 -5.44 -7.31 -0.14
N ALA A 296 -4.89 -6.12 -0.03
CA ALA A 296 -5.62 -4.97 0.44
C ALA A 296 -6.34 -4.29 -0.72
N SER A 297 -7.43 -3.59 -0.42
CA SER A 297 -8.15 -2.81 -1.43
C SER A 297 -7.24 -1.75 -2.07
N PHE A 298 -7.48 -1.42 -3.33
CA PHE A 298 -6.73 -0.34 -3.95
C PHE A 298 -7.01 1.02 -3.29
N SER A 299 -8.22 1.23 -2.76
CA SER A 299 -8.53 2.43 -1.96
C SER A 299 -7.55 2.61 -0.79
N ARG A 300 -7.25 1.53 -0.05
CA ARG A 300 -6.25 1.59 1.02
C ARG A 300 -4.85 1.91 0.47
N LEU A 301 -4.42 1.22 -0.59
CA LEU A 301 -3.11 1.48 -1.18
C LEU A 301 -3.02 2.92 -1.71
N LEU A 302 -4.06 3.42 -2.38
CA LEU A 302 -4.09 4.78 -2.91
C LEU A 302 -3.91 5.83 -1.81
N SER A 303 -4.51 5.62 -0.64
CA SER A 303 -4.30 6.50 0.51
C SER A 303 -2.86 6.50 1.03
N GLN A 304 -2.18 5.34 1.02
CA GLN A 304 -0.76 5.24 1.36
C GLN A 304 0.12 5.98 0.34
N LEU A 305 -0.17 5.80 -0.97
CA LEU A 305 0.54 6.49 -2.04
C LEU A 305 0.37 8.01 -1.93
N ALA A 306 -0.85 8.49 -1.61
CA ALA A 306 -1.12 9.91 -1.41
C ALA A 306 -0.31 10.50 -0.24
N VAL A 307 -0.27 9.80 0.89
CA VAL A 307 0.49 10.22 2.08
C VAL A 307 1.99 10.23 1.81
N ALA A 308 2.53 9.22 1.13
CA ALA A 308 3.94 9.16 0.77
C ALA A 308 4.31 10.29 -0.22
N THR A 309 3.43 10.54 -1.21
CA THR A 309 3.62 11.61 -2.19
C THR A 309 3.63 12.99 -1.53
N ASP A 310 2.67 13.28 -0.65
CA ASP A 310 2.63 14.55 0.09
C ASP A 310 3.83 14.69 1.04
N GLY A 311 4.31 13.58 1.57
CA GLY A 311 5.52 13.52 2.39
C GLY A 311 6.82 13.78 1.60
N GLY A 312 6.74 13.92 0.28
CA GLY A 312 7.84 14.30 -0.59
C GLY A 312 8.82 13.17 -0.92
N VAL A 313 8.36 11.92 -0.97
CA VAL A 313 9.22 10.82 -1.41
C VAL A 313 9.60 10.97 -2.88
N ASP A 314 10.83 10.59 -3.24
CA ASP A 314 11.32 10.70 -4.61
C ASP A 314 10.68 9.63 -5.52
N ARG A 315 10.28 8.47 -4.94
CA ARG A 315 9.71 7.32 -5.66
C ARG A 315 8.97 6.38 -4.72
N ILE A 316 8.05 5.62 -5.29
CA ILE A 316 7.33 4.57 -4.55
C ILE A 316 7.61 3.21 -5.19
N ILE A 317 8.00 2.26 -4.35
CA ILE A 317 8.01 0.82 -4.64
C ILE A 317 7.06 0.13 -3.66
N SER A 318 6.78 -1.14 -3.86
CA SER A 318 5.83 -1.87 -3.00
C SER A 318 6.35 -3.25 -2.60
N PHE A 319 6.14 -3.58 -1.35
CA PHE A 319 6.10 -4.96 -0.87
C PHE A 319 4.63 -5.36 -0.68
N MET A 320 4.05 -6.14 -1.60
CA MET A 320 4.55 -6.36 -2.95
C MET A 320 3.37 -6.39 -3.92
N MET A 321 3.61 -6.07 -5.18
CA MET A 321 2.55 -6.19 -6.19
C MET A 321 2.41 -7.64 -6.68
N TYR A 322 3.54 -8.34 -6.81
CA TYR A 322 3.63 -9.74 -7.18
C TYR A 322 2.80 -10.63 -6.24
N GLY A 323 1.84 -11.38 -6.80
CA GLY A 323 0.97 -12.28 -6.03
C GLY A 323 -0.15 -11.59 -5.23
N ILE A 324 -0.13 -10.26 -5.09
CA ILE A 324 -1.13 -9.47 -4.37
C ILE A 324 -2.02 -8.68 -5.33
N TYR A 325 -1.46 -8.13 -6.39
CA TYR A 325 -2.15 -7.44 -7.48
C TYR A 325 -1.85 -8.19 -8.77
N GLU A 326 -2.72 -9.10 -9.20
CA GLU A 326 -2.46 -10.00 -10.32
C GLU A 326 -3.40 -9.76 -11.50
N ASP A 327 -2.80 -9.71 -12.70
CA ASP A 327 -3.55 -9.59 -13.94
C ASP A 327 -4.53 -10.79 -14.08
N PRO A 328 -5.85 -10.56 -14.22
CA PRO A 328 -6.81 -11.64 -14.42
C PRO A 328 -6.55 -12.47 -15.69
N ALA A 329 -5.81 -11.92 -16.65
CA ALA A 329 -5.40 -12.64 -17.86
C ALA A 329 -4.14 -13.47 -17.67
N SER A 330 -3.47 -13.39 -16.51
CA SER A 330 -2.28 -14.20 -16.23
C SER A 330 -2.61 -15.69 -16.21
N PRO A 331 -1.79 -16.53 -16.86
CA PRO A 331 -1.91 -17.97 -16.72
C PRO A 331 -1.47 -18.47 -15.34
N TYR A 332 -0.79 -17.62 -14.57
CA TYR A 332 -0.20 -17.94 -13.28
C TYR A 332 -0.82 -17.10 -12.15
N GLN A 333 -1.97 -17.53 -11.65
CA GLN A 333 -2.67 -16.88 -10.53
C GLN A 333 -2.11 -17.43 -9.21
N ILE A 334 -1.25 -16.67 -8.54
CA ILE A 334 -0.50 -17.16 -7.38
C ILE A 334 -1.28 -17.02 -6.08
N GLY A 335 -1.83 -15.85 -5.85
CA GLY A 335 -2.45 -15.47 -4.59
C GLY A 335 -3.93 -15.85 -4.49
N GLN A 336 -4.76 -14.92 -4.06
CA GLN A 336 -6.22 -15.06 -4.03
C GLN A 336 -6.83 -14.48 -5.31
N PRO A 337 -7.03 -15.26 -6.38
CA PRO A 337 -7.31 -14.72 -7.70
C PRO A 337 -8.45 -13.71 -7.72
N HIS A 338 -9.54 -13.98 -6.98
CA HIS A 338 -10.69 -13.07 -6.95
C HIS A 338 -10.31 -11.67 -6.47
N TRP A 339 -9.65 -11.57 -5.32
CA TRP A 339 -9.31 -10.29 -4.70
C TRP A 339 -8.09 -9.63 -5.35
N SER A 340 -7.09 -10.43 -5.70
CA SER A 340 -5.90 -9.95 -6.42
C SER A 340 -6.27 -9.33 -7.75
N ASN A 341 -7.21 -9.93 -8.48
CA ASN A 341 -7.67 -9.44 -9.78
C ASN A 341 -8.48 -8.14 -9.65
N ILE A 342 -9.35 -8.01 -8.64
CA ILE A 342 -10.07 -6.77 -8.38
C ILE A 342 -9.07 -5.65 -8.05
N ALA A 343 -8.14 -5.89 -7.13
CA ALA A 343 -7.13 -4.91 -6.75
C ALA A 343 -6.27 -4.47 -7.94
N HIS A 344 -5.88 -5.42 -8.79
CA HIS A 344 -5.17 -5.14 -10.03
C HIS A 344 -6.00 -4.29 -11.01
N GLN A 345 -7.26 -4.65 -11.24
CA GLN A 345 -8.15 -3.91 -12.14
C GLN A 345 -8.35 -2.47 -11.67
N ASP A 346 -8.57 -2.26 -10.38
CA ASP A 346 -8.74 -0.94 -9.78
C ASP A 346 -7.45 -0.09 -9.93
N TYR A 347 -6.29 -0.68 -9.64
CA TYR A 347 -5.00 -0.03 -9.84
C TYR A 347 -4.77 0.36 -11.30
N MET A 348 -5.07 -0.54 -12.24
CA MET A 348 -4.90 -0.27 -13.67
C MET A 348 -5.91 0.76 -14.19
N ALA A 349 -7.14 0.76 -13.69
CA ALA A 349 -8.14 1.78 -14.00
C ALA A 349 -7.65 3.17 -13.55
N TRP A 350 -7.15 3.29 -12.33
CA TRP A 350 -6.54 4.52 -11.84
C TRP A 350 -5.36 4.99 -12.70
N ARG A 351 -4.46 4.07 -13.07
CA ARG A 351 -3.32 4.34 -13.95
C ARG A 351 -3.76 4.83 -15.34
N ALA A 352 -4.89 4.30 -15.84
CA ALA A 352 -5.48 4.70 -17.12
C ALA A 352 -6.25 6.03 -17.04
N GLY A 353 -6.39 6.63 -15.85
CA GLY A 353 -7.08 7.90 -15.67
C GLY A 353 -8.59 7.76 -15.46
N ASP A 354 -9.05 6.59 -14.99
CA ASP A 354 -10.46 6.38 -14.64
C ASP A 354 -10.97 7.49 -13.72
N ARG A 355 -12.12 8.06 -14.07
CA ARG A 355 -12.68 9.25 -13.45
C ARG A 355 -12.97 9.05 -11.96
N TYR A 356 -13.52 7.91 -11.57
CA TYR A 356 -13.78 7.59 -10.16
C TYR A 356 -12.50 7.57 -9.34
N TRP A 357 -11.48 6.84 -9.83
CA TRP A 357 -10.22 6.71 -9.11
C TRP A 357 -9.41 8.01 -9.08
N LYS A 358 -9.53 8.86 -10.12
CA LYS A 358 -8.92 10.20 -10.09
C LYS A 358 -9.63 11.15 -9.11
N ALA A 359 -10.93 11.03 -8.98
CA ALA A 359 -11.68 11.75 -7.96
C ALA A 359 -11.31 11.27 -6.54
N ALA A 360 -11.21 9.96 -6.33
CA ALA A 360 -10.74 9.39 -5.07
C ALA A 360 -9.31 9.83 -4.72
N GLU A 361 -8.39 9.85 -5.69
CA GLU A 361 -7.03 10.35 -5.53
C GLU A 361 -7.00 11.78 -4.96
N LYS A 362 -7.78 12.68 -5.54
CA LYS A 362 -7.86 14.06 -5.08
C LYS A 362 -8.49 14.16 -3.68
N ALA A 363 -9.52 13.37 -3.41
CA ALA A 363 -10.14 13.31 -2.10
C ALA A 363 -9.14 12.85 -1.03
N PHE A 364 -8.32 11.84 -1.30
CA PHE A 364 -7.26 11.42 -0.39
C PHE A 364 -6.21 12.51 -0.17
N LEU A 365 -5.77 13.21 -1.22
CA LEU A 365 -4.84 14.33 -1.10
C LEU A 365 -5.43 15.49 -0.27
N GLY A 366 -6.73 15.71 -0.35
CA GLY A 366 -7.41 16.79 0.40
C GLY A 366 -7.73 16.44 1.86
N TYR A 367 -8.10 15.19 2.15
CA TYR A 367 -8.74 14.82 3.44
C TYR A 367 -7.98 13.80 4.29
N TYR A 368 -6.92 13.17 3.82
CA TYR A 368 -6.18 12.17 4.60
C TYR A 368 -5.46 12.75 5.84
N GLY A 369 -5.25 14.06 5.90
CA GLY A 369 -4.63 14.75 7.05
C GLY A 369 -5.53 14.87 8.29
N GLU A 370 -6.82 14.55 8.17
CA GLU A 370 -7.70 14.42 9.33
C GLU A 370 -7.23 13.25 10.21
N PRO A 371 -7.21 13.39 11.53
CA PRO A 371 -6.78 12.30 12.39
C PRO A 371 -7.59 11.06 12.05
N ALA A 372 -6.91 9.98 11.65
CA ALA A 372 -7.48 8.66 11.66
C ALA A 372 -7.91 8.43 13.11
N ARG A 373 -9.21 8.44 13.34
CA ARG A 373 -9.76 8.32 14.67
C ARG A 373 -9.54 6.88 15.10
N GLU A 374 -8.59 6.68 15.98
CA GLU A 374 -8.10 5.37 16.43
C GLU A 374 -9.17 4.51 17.10
N SER A 375 -10.34 5.09 17.37
CA SER A 375 -11.49 4.41 17.94
C SER A 375 -12.76 5.13 17.52
N LEU A 376 -13.88 4.45 17.62
CA LEU A 376 -15.18 5.07 17.62
C LEU A 376 -15.23 6.19 18.68
N ASN A 377 -14.85 7.36 18.26
CA ASN A 377 -15.10 8.54 19.07
C ASN A 377 -16.51 9.07 18.77
N THR A 378 -16.93 10.09 19.49
CA THR A 378 -18.26 10.69 19.41
C THR A 378 -18.59 11.35 18.07
N ASP A 379 -17.63 11.42 17.16
CA ASP A 379 -17.78 12.13 15.89
C ASP A 379 -18.22 11.21 14.75
N TRP A 380 -18.10 9.88 14.93
CA TRP A 380 -18.63 8.90 14.00
C TRP A 380 -20.09 8.59 14.30
N GLU A 381 -20.96 8.75 13.30
CA GLU A 381 -22.33 8.28 13.39
C GLU A 381 -22.40 6.76 13.12
N VAL A 382 -22.49 5.99 14.21
CA VAL A 382 -22.57 4.53 14.15
C VAL A 382 -24.00 4.09 13.91
N ARG A 383 -24.18 3.22 12.91
CA ARG A 383 -25.47 2.65 12.52
C ARG A 383 -25.46 1.14 12.65
N MET A 384 -26.58 0.60 13.06
CA MET A 384 -26.76 -0.85 13.28
C MET A 384 -26.99 -1.59 11.95
N PRO A 385 -26.74 -2.91 11.88
CA PRO A 385 -27.05 -3.70 10.69
C PRO A 385 -28.48 -3.50 10.19
N GLY A 386 -28.68 -3.61 8.89
CA GLY A 386 -29.97 -3.46 8.21
C GLY A 386 -29.97 -2.36 7.17
N TYR A 387 -31.18 -1.92 6.79
CA TYR A 387 -31.35 -0.79 5.89
C TYR A 387 -31.04 0.52 6.60
N GLN A 388 -30.23 1.35 5.97
CA GLN A 388 -29.83 2.65 6.47
C GLN A 388 -30.02 3.71 5.39
N GLU A 389 -30.33 4.93 5.82
CA GLU A 389 -30.35 6.09 4.94
C GLU A 389 -29.88 7.35 5.64
N VAL A 390 -29.23 8.21 4.89
CA VAL A 390 -28.79 9.56 5.32
C VAL A 390 -29.21 10.52 4.22
N SER A 391 -29.87 11.59 4.58
CA SER A 391 -30.30 12.62 3.62
C SER A 391 -29.84 14.00 4.10
N CYS A 392 -29.55 14.87 3.15
CA CYS A 392 -29.32 16.28 3.40
C CYS A 392 -29.99 17.16 2.34
N GLU A 393 -30.18 18.43 2.70
CA GLU A 393 -30.69 19.45 1.80
C GLU A 393 -29.52 20.15 1.12
N LEU A 394 -29.61 20.38 -0.17
CA LEU A 394 -28.69 21.19 -0.94
C LEU A 394 -28.94 22.67 -0.67
N SER A 395 -27.88 23.48 -0.61
CA SER A 395 -28.03 24.91 -0.52
C SER A 395 -28.76 25.47 -1.75
N GLU A 396 -29.44 26.61 -1.57
CA GLU A 396 -30.19 27.23 -2.68
C GLU A 396 -29.26 27.54 -3.88
N GLY A 397 -29.62 27.00 -5.03
CA GLY A 397 -28.81 27.14 -6.26
C GLY A 397 -27.57 26.27 -6.34
N GLN A 398 -27.31 25.42 -5.35
CA GLN A 398 -26.20 24.49 -5.37
C GLN A 398 -26.49 23.34 -6.33
N LYS A 399 -25.65 23.18 -7.36
CA LYS A 399 -25.67 22.02 -8.24
C LYS A 399 -24.91 20.89 -7.58
N LEU A 400 -25.32 19.66 -7.85
CA LEU A 400 -24.62 18.47 -7.38
C LEU A 400 -23.77 17.90 -8.54
N GLU A 401 -22.47 18.13 -8.50
CA GLU A 401 -21.50 17.65 -9.47
C GLU A 401 -20.79 16.38 -8.96
N SER A 402 -20.52 16.36 -7.66
CA SER A 402 -19.89 15.24 -6.98
C SER A 402 -20.31 15.17 -5.51
N LEU A 403 -20.11 13.99 -4.91
CA LEU A 403 -20.35 13.75 -3.47
C LEU A 403 -19.28 12.82 -2.94
N LEU A 404 -18.62 13.22 -1.85
CA LEU A 404 -17.72 12.38 -1.08
C LEU A 404 -18.41 11.88 0.18
N VAL A 405 -18.40 10.57 0.37
CA VAL A 405 -18.88 9.89 1.58
C VAL A 405 -17.68 9.30 2.31
N ARG A 406 -17.48 9.69 3.57
CA ARG A 406 -16.43 9.12 4.41
C ARG A 406 -17.02 8.07 5.34
N MET A 407 -16.47 6.88 5.30
CA MET A 407 -16.89 5.76 6.14
C MET A 407 -15.70 5.16 6.88
N LEU A 408 -15.93 4.79 8.14
CA LEU A 408 -14.92 4.11 8.95
C LEU A 408 -14.99 2.61 8.67
N MET A 409 -13.82 2.02 8.42
CA MET A 409 -13.58 0.60 8.45
C MET A 409 -12.83 0.27 9.73
N CYS A 410 -13.41 -0.55 10.61
CA CYS A 410 -12.82 -0.96 11.87
C CYS A 410 -13.34 -2.34 12.29
N GLU A 411 -12.70 -3.39 11.81
CA GLU A 411 -13.08 -4.79 12.07
C GLU A 411 -13.11 -5.13 13.56
N LYS A 412 -12.17 -4.58 14.33
CA LYS A 412 -12.12 -4.75 15.80
C LYS A 412 -13.43 -4.38 16.48
N ASP A 413 -14.07 -3.33 15.98
CA ASP A 413 -15.34 -2.85 16.50
C ASP A 413 -16.54 -3.38 15.71
N GLY A 414 -16.33 -4.31 14.77
CA GLY A 414 -17.36 -4.87 13.92
C GLY A 414 -18.00 -3.85 12.98
N ILE A 415 -17.20 -2.87 12.53
CA ILE A 415 -17.62 -1.79 11.63
C ILE A 415 -17.04 -2.06 10.25
N ARG A 416 -17.91 -2.03 9.24
CA ARG A 416 -17.54 -2.25 7.85
C ARG A 416 -18.23 -1.26 6.94
N THR A 417 -17.56 -0.95 5.83
CA THR A 417 -18.21 -0.29 4.71
C THR A 417 -19.25 -1.24 4.09
N PRO A 418 -20.45 -0.80 3.72
CA PRO A 418 -21.43 -1.63 3.05
C PRO A 418 -20.96 -2.02 1.64
N ASP A 419 -21.43 -3.14 1.10
CA ASP A 419 -21.05 -3.62 -0.23
C ASP A 419 -21.44 -2.67 -1.35
N MET A 420 -22.49 -1.89 -1.13
CA MET A 420 -23.01 -0.94 -2.12
C MET A 420 -23.68 0.25 -1.45
N LEU A 421 -23.40 1.43 -1.98
CA LEU A 421 -24.10 2.68 -1.67
C LEU A 421 -24.97 3.11 -2.86
N VAL A 422 -26.15 3.61 -2.56
CA VAL A 422 -27.11 4.14 -3.54
C VAL A 422 -27.31 5.63 -3.26
N LEU A 423 -26.96 6.48 -4.21
CA LEU A 423 -27.26 7.90 -4.17
C LEU A 423 -28.57 8.17 -4.92
N SER A 424 -29.46 8.88 -4.26
CA SER A 424 -30.74 9.35 -4.84
C SER A 424 -30.90 10.86 -4.60
N TYR A 425 -31.66 11.52 -5.45
CA TYR A 425 -31.99 12.94 -5.32
C TYR A 425 -33.49 13.15 -5.29
N SER A 426 -33.92 14.31 -4.77
CA SER A 426 -35.33 14.73 -4.77
C SER A 426 -35.45 16.24 -4.97
N ILE A 427 -36.52 16.67 -5.63
CA ILE A 427 -36.89 18.09 -5.83
C ILE A 427 -37.77 18.59 -4.69
N ASP A 428 -38.57 17.70 -4.09
CA ASP A 428 -39.61 18.05 -3.10
C ASP A 428 -39.39 17.42 -1.71
N GLY A 429 -38.31 16.65 -1.55
CA GLY A 429 -37.99 15.92 -0.31
C GLY A 429 -38.87 14.71 -0.04
N LYS A 430 -39.77 14.33 -0.97
CA LYS A 430 -40.70 13.21 -0.79
C LYS A 430 -40.44 12.07 -1.76
N GLU A 431 -40.32 12.39 -3.04
CA GLU A 431 -40.04 11.41 -4.09
C GLU A 431 -38.56 11.45 -4.45
N TYR A 432 -37.86 10.32 -4.22
CA TYR A 432 -36.45 10.18 -4.52
C TYR A 432 -36.22 9.36 -5.77
N ARG A 433 -35.35 9.84 -6.65
CA ARG A 433 -34.94 9.20 -7.90
C ARG A 433 -33.47 8.79 -7.79
N LEU A 434 -33.14 7.64 -8.38
CA LEU A 434 -31.77 7.14 -8.44
C LEU A 434 -30.88 8.12 -9.23
N ALA A 435 -29.77 8.53 -8.63
CA ALA A 435 -28.71 9.26 -9.31
C ALA A 435 -27.58 8.31 -9.73
N GLN A 436 -27.01 7.60 -8.78
CA GLN A 436 -25.87 6.72 -9.03
C GLN A 436 -25.78 5.61 -7.97
N THR A 437 -25.07 4.52 -8.28
CA THR A 437 -24.67 3.49 -7.33
C THR A 437 -23.16 3.36 -7.27
N ARG A 438 -22.62 2.99 -6.10
CA ARG A 438 -21.21 2.64 -5.94
C ARG A 438 -21.09 1.31 -5.21
N THR A 439 -20.33 0.41 -5.79
CA THR A 439 -19.98 -0.87 -5.17
C THR A 439 -18.71 -0.67 -4.36
N CYS A 440 -18.70 -1.20 -3.15
CA CYS A 440 -17.56 -1.17 -2.26
C CYS A 440 -17.13 -2.63 -2.03
N PRO A 441 -16.13 -3.14 -2.78
CA PRO A 441 -15.69 -4.52 -2.63
C PRO A 441 -15.18 -4.78 -1.22
N VAL A 442 -15.69 -5.81 -0.55
CA VAL A 442 -15.20 -6.22 0.77
C VAL A 442 -14.04 -7.18 0.58
N PHE A 443 -12.85 -6.70 0.84
CA PHE A 443 -11.64 -7.51 0.79
C PHE A 443 -11.55 -8.44 2.00
N PRO A 444 -10.85 -9.59 1.89
CA PRO A 444 -10.70 -10.56 2.96
C PRO A 444 -9.72 -10.06 4.04
N ASN A 445 -9.83 -8.82 4.38
CA ASN A 445 -9.02 -8.18 5.40
C ASN A 445 -9.74 -8.27 6.74
N THR A 446 -9.25 -9.12 7.62
CA THR A 446 -9.78 -9.30 8.96
C THR A 446 -9.00 -8.53 10.01
N ARG A 447 -8.22 -7.54 9.59
CA ARG A 447 -7.46 -6.70 10.50
C ARG A 447 -8.37 -5.87 11.38
N HIS A 448 -7.92 -5.62 12.59
CA HIS A 448 -8.62 -4.79 13.56
C HIS A 448 -8.30 -3.29 13.40
N ASP A 449 -7.54 -2.93 12.39
CA ASP A 449 -7.17 -1.54 12.14
C ASP A 449 -8.39 -0.70 11.76
N ALA A 450 -8.34 0.54 12.19
CA ALA A 450 -9.28 1.54 11.74
C ALA A 450 -8.67 2.36 10.59
N TYR A 451 -9.39 2.49 9.49
CA TYR A 451 -9.06 3.40 8.41
C TYR A 451 -10.33 4.02 7.83
N VAL A 452 -10.18 5.11 7.09
CA VAL A 452 -11.30 5.83 6.50
C VAL A 452 -11.37 5.51 5.01
N ASP A 453 -12.51 4.97 4.58
CA ASP A 453 -12.84 4.85 3.17
C ASP A 453 -13.43 6.16 2.65
N HIS A 454 -12.92 6.60 1.50
CA HIS A 454 -13.40 7.75 0.77
C HIS A 454 -14.17 7.27 -0.47
N ILE A 455 -15.49 7.29 -0.41
CA ILE A 455 -16.35 6.82 -1.48
C ILE A 455 -16.87 8.02 -2.25
N VAL A 456 -16.50 8.13 -3.52
CA VAL A 456 -16.83 9.28 -4.37
C VAL A 456 -17.92 8.91 -5.35
N PHE A 457 -18.96 9.74 -5.42
CA PHE A 457 -19.91 9.81 -6.51
C PHE A 457 -19.52 11.01 -7.38
N ASP A 458 -19.30 10.82 -8.66
CA ASP A 458 -18.80 11.84 -9.58
C ASP A 458 -19.57 11.83 -10.90
N GLY A 459 -19.55 12.96 -11.64
CA GLY A 459 -20.32 13.09 -12.87
C GLY A 459 -21.83 13.16 -12.63
N LEU A 460 -22.20 13.69 -11.49
CA LEU A 460 -23.61 13.71 -11.07
C LEU A 460 -24.43 14.72 -11.87
N GLU A 461 -23.81 15.73 -12.46
CA GLU A 461 -24.44 16.70 -13.35
C GLU A 461 -25.14 16.08 -14.56
N GLU A 462 -24.77 14.85 -14.94
CA GLU A 462 -25.42 14.12 -16.03
C GLU A 462 -26.75 13.47 -15.60
N ASN A 463 -26.90 13.18 -14.31
CA ASN A 463 -28.00 12.38 -13.76
C ASN A 463 -28.88 13.12 -12.74
N VAL A 464 -28.39 14.25 -12.22
CA VAL A 464 -29.08 15.04 -11.20
C VAL A 464 -29.45 16.41 -11.81
N PRO A 465 -30.74 16.77 -11.87
CA PRO A 465 -31.16 18.03 -12.45
C PRO A 465 -30.80 19.22 -11.52
N ASP A 466 -30.62 20.39 -12.13
CA ASP A 466 -30.23 21.63 -11.43
C ASP A 466 -31.23 22.09 -10.34
N ASP A 467 -32.49 21.63 -10.39
CA ASP A 467 -33.52 21.93 -9.41
C ASP A 467 -33.64 20.88 -8.27
N ALA A 468 -32.72 19.92 -8.20
CA ALA A 468 -32.63 19.00 -7.08
C ALA A 468 -32.35 19.78 -5.79
N LYS A 469 -33.10 19.45 -4.73
CA LYS A 469 -32.97 20.13 -3.42
C LYS A 469 -32.52 19.22 -2.30
N PHE A 470 -32.67 17.91 -2.50
CA PHE A 470 -32.34 16.93 -1.48
C PHE A 470 -31.56 15.81 -2.11
N ILE A 471 -30.62 15.28 -1.35
CA ILE A 471 -29.90 14.05 -1.68
C ILE A 471 -30.06 13.03 -0.56
N LYS A 472 -29.96 11.77 -0.91
CA LYS A 472 -30.05 10.65 0.02
C LYS A 472 -29.07 9.56 -0.36
N ILE A 473 -28.23 9.16 0.58
CA ILE A 473 -27.45 7.92 0.52
C ILE A 473 -28.25 6.86 1.25
N SER A 474 -28.43 5.70 0.62
CA SER A 474 -29.05 4.52 1.24
C SER A 474 -28.24 3.26 0.96
N TYR A 475 -28.29 2.31 1.90
CA TYR A 475 -27.60 1.03 1.79
C TYR A 475 -28.19 -0.02 2.73
N ILE A 476 -27.82 -1.28 2.49
CA ILE A 476 -28.07 -2.39 3.41
C ILE A 476 -26.71 -2.91 3.84
N SER A 477 -26.56 -3.19 5.13
CA SER A 477 -25.33 -3.77 5.68
C SER A 477 -25.65 -4.87 6.67
N GLU A 478 -24.88 -5.95 6.63
CA GLU A 478 -24.95 -7.03 7.64
C GLU A 478 -24.14 -6.70 8.90
N SER A 479 -23.27 -5.69 8.82
CA SER A 479 -22.41 -5.22 9.91
C SER A 479 -22.82 -3.82 10.35
N ARG A 480 -22.32 -3.39 11.51
CA ARG A 480 -22.37 -1.97 11.88
C ARG A 480 -21.62 -1.15 10.85
N THR A 481 -22.11 0.04 10.56
CA THR A 481 -21.45 1.04 9.71
C THR A 481 -21.21 2.30 10.51
N ALA A 482 -20.23 3.09 10.12
CA ALA A 482 -20.00 4.39 10.71
C ALA A 482 -19.59 5.38 9.62
N LEU A 483 -20.24 6.53 9.61
CA LEU A 483 -19.91 7.62 8.70
C LEU A 483 -19.79 8.92 9.49
N ASP A 484 -19.01 9.87 9.00
CA ASP A 484 -18.90 11.19 9.63
C ASP A 484 -19.32 12.32 8.68
N TRP A 485 -18.87 12.30 7.43
CA TRP A 485 -19.13 13.40 6.51
C TRP A 485 -19.75 12.96 5.18
N LEU A 486 -20.70 13.78 4.71
CA LEU A 486 -21.13 13.90 3.34
C LEU A 486 -20.65 15.24 2.81
N ILE A 487 -19.69 15.25 1.91
CA ILE A 487 -19.10 16.49 1.38
C ILE A 487 -19.58 16.66 -0.06
N ILE A 488 -20.34 17.74 -0.29
CA ILE A 488 -20.93 18.06 -1.58
C ILE A 488 -19.94 18.89 -2.38
N ASN A 489 -19.71 18.49 -3.64
CA ASN A 489 -18.78 19.15 -4.55
C ASN A 489 -17.42 19.43 -3.87
N PRO A 490 -16.78 18.39 -3.28
CA PRO A 490 -15.44 18.60 -2.77
C PRO A 490 -14.60 19.22 -3.89
N GLU A 491 -13.65 20.09 -3.55
CA GLU A 491 -12.69 20.64 -4.51
C GLU A 491 -11.83 19.49 -5.04
N ILE A 492 -12.37 18.74 -5.99
CA ILE A 492 -11.79 17.57 -6.62
C ILE A 492 -11.09 17.97 -7.91
#